data_dfcc7dbc75786fe73425ba9c93ebf415
#
_entry.id   dfcc7dbc75786fe73425ba9c93ebf415
#
_cell.length_a   1.000
_cell.length_b   1.000
_cell.length_c   1.000
_cell.angle_alpha   90.00
_cell.angle_beta   90.00
_cell.angle_gamma   90.00
#
_symmetry.space_group_name_H-M   'P 1'
#
loop_
_entity.id
_entity.type
_entity.pdbx_description
1 polymer ?
#
loop_
_entity_poly.entity_id
_entity_poly.type
_entity_poly.pdbx_seq_one_letter_code
_entity_poly.pdbx_strand_id
1 'polypeptide(L)'
;MTESQLQQKIVIDFKNNYQCKGLGLIFAVPNGGSRNIVEAKNLKLTGQMPGVSDLIVLIKNKCDFLEIKIEKGIQSDAQKLFEEKVKKLGFEYYLIKSFEDYEKYKLHSLPAIL
;
A
#
# COMPACT_ATOMS: atom_id res chain seq x y z
N MET A 1 -2.81 -13.62 -12.61
CA MET A 1 -2.47 -12.21 -12.34
C MET A 1 -1.37 -12.17 -11.30
N THR A 2 -0.32 -11.41 -11.55
CA THR A 2 0.77 -11.21 -10.60
C THR A 2 0.42 -10.10 -9.61
N GLU A 3 1.19 -10.00 -8.51
CA GLU A 3 1.02 -8.89 -7.57
C GLU A 3 1.22 -7.54 -8.27
N SER A 4 2.23 -7.46 -9.14
CA SER A 4 2.49 -6.25 -9.91
C SER A 4 1.32 -5.87 -10.81
N GLN A 5 0.71 -6.84 -11.48
CA GLN A 5 -0.46 -6.59 -12.33
C GLN A 5 -1.66 -6.13 -11.52
N LEU A 6 -1.91 -6.73 -10.37
CA LEU A 6 -2.97 -6.32 -9.47
C LEU A 6 -2.73 -4.90 -8.98
N GLN A 7 -1.50 -4.60 -8.55
CA GLN A 7 -1.13 -3.27 -8.09
C GLN A 7 -1.34 -2.21 -9.18
N GLN A 8 -0.92 -2.49 -10.41
CA GLN A 8 -1.13 -1.58 -11.54
C GLN A 8 -2.61 -1.30 -11.76
N LYS A 9 -3.43 -2.33 -11.71
CA LYS A 9 -4.87 -2.20 -11.92
C LYS A 9 -5.50 -1.31 -10.85
N ILE A 10 -5.09 -1.47 -9.61
CA ILE A 10 -5.56 -0.65 -8.49
C ILE A 10 -5.14 0.81 -8.68
N VAL A 11 -3.88 1.05 -9.01
CA VAL A 11 -3.35 2.41 -9.20
C VAL A 11 -4.08 3.11 -10.33
N ILE A 12 -4.30 2.42 -11.45
CA ILE A 12 -5.02 2.98 -12.60
C ILE A 12 -6.45 3.37 -12.19
N ASP A 13 -7.16 2.47 -11.52
CA ASP A 13 -8.52 2.74 -11.06
C ASP A 13 -8.57 3.96 -10.13
N PHE A 14 -7.69 4.01 -9.17
CA PHE A 14 -7.66 5.11 -8.21
C PHE A 14 -7.37 6.45 -8.89
N LYS A 15 -6.37 6.47 -9.78
CA LYS A 15 -6.01 7.70 -10.50
C LYS A 15 -7.14 8.19 -11.38
N ASN A 16 -7.82 7.29 -12.07
CA ASN A 16 -8.90 7.66 -13.01
C ASN A 16 -10.18 8.09 -12.31
N ASN A 17 -10.45 7.61 -11.10
CA ASN A 17 -11.72 7.84 -10.43
C ASN A 17 -11.64 8.75 -9.22
N TYR A 18 -10.48 8.89 -8.62
CA TYR A 18 -10.30 9.69 -7.39
C TYR A 18 -9.24 10.77 -7.54
N GLN A 19 -8.04 10.40 -7.93
CA GLN A 19 -6.93 11.34 -7.99
C GLN A 19 -7.16 12.44 -9.02
N CYS A 20 -7.72 12.10 -10.18
CA CYS A 20 -8.04 13.08 -11.23
C CYS A 20 -9.08 14.10 -10.76
N LYS A 21 -9.87 13.78 -9.75
CA LYS A 21 -10.89 14.66 -9.17
C LYS A 21 -10.40 15.41 -7.92
N GLY A 22 -9.12 15.24 -7.57
CA GLY A 22 -8.57 15.87 -6.38
C GLY A 22 -9.04 15.27 -5.06
N LEU A 23 -9.59 14.04 -5.08
CA LEU A 23 -10.14 13.40 -3.89
C LEU A 23 -9.11 12.62 -3.09
N GLY A 24 -7.93 12.41 -3.63
CA GLY A 24 -6.87 11.69 -2.92
C GLY A 24 -5.64 11.50 -3.79
N LEU A 25 -4.63 10.88 -3.20
CA LEU A 25 -3.37 10.52 -3.87
C LEU A 25 -3.07 9.06 -3.59
N ILE A 26 -2.55 8.36 -4.57
CA ILE A 26 -2.02 7.01 -4.39
C ILE A 26 -0.58 6.98 -4.89
N PHE A 27 0.30 6.33 -4.13
CA PHE A 27 1.68 6.17 -4.56
C PHE A 27 2.29 4.91 -3.96
N ALA A 28 3.27 4.36 -4.66
CA ALA A 28 3.99 3.18 -4.24
C ALA A 28 5.20 3.56 -3.39
N VAL A 29 5.55 2.67 -2.46
CA VAL A 29 6.79 2.75 -1.70
C VAL A 29 7.69 1.64 -2.20
N PRO A 30 8.75 1.95 -2.98
CA PRO A 30 9.67 0.91 -3.44
C PRO A 30 10.39 0.32 -2.22
N ASN A 31 10.23 -0.97 -2.01
CA ASN A 31 10.70 -1.63 -0.80
C ASN A 31 11.41 -2.93 -1.10
N GLY A 32 12.09 -2.99 -2.20
CA GLY A 32 12.77 -4.19 -2.61
C GLY A 32 13.87 -3.92 -3.61
N GLY A 33 14.47 -4.97 -4.05
CA GLY A 33 15.54 -4.92 -5.00
C GLY A 33 16.88 -5.32 -4.41
N SER A 34 17.73 -5.84 -5.27
CA SER A 34 19.09 -6.21 -4.98
C SER A 34 19.91 -4.96 -4.70
N ARG A 35 20.53 -4.90 -3.53
CA ARG A 35 21.40 -3.78 -3.18
C ARG A 35 22.66 -4.31 -2.52
N ASN A 36 23.76 -3.63 -2.70
CA ASN A 36 24.98 -4.00 -1.97
C ASN A 36 24.82 -3.58 -0.50
N ILE A 37 25.70 -4.12 0.35
CA ILE A 37 25.61 -3.92 1.81
C ILE A 37 25.73 -2.44 2.19
N VAL A 38 26.55 -1.67 1.49
CA VAL A 38 26.76 -0.25 1.76
C VAL A 38 25.49 0.54 1.45
N GLU A 39 24.89 0.29 0.31
CA GLU A 39 23.63 0.94 -0.09
C GLU A 39 22.49 0.60 0.88
N ALA A 40 22.36 -0.69 1.24
CA ALA A 40 21.34 -1.13 2.18
C ALA A 40 21.49 -0.46 3.54
N LYS A 41 22.72 -0.36 4.04
CA LYS A 41 23.00 0.30 5.32
C LYS A 41 22.69 1.79 5.26
N ASN A 42 23.08 2.44 4.18
CA ASN A 42 22.81 3.87 3.98
C ASN A 42 21.32 4.16 3.91
N LEU A 43 20.55 3.32 3.23
CA LEU A 43 19.10 3.46 3.13
C LEU A 43 18.43 3.34 4.49
N LYS A 44 18.90 2.43 5.35
CA LYS A 44 18.39 2.32 6.72
C LYS A 44 18.68 3.58 7.52
N LEU A 45 19.88 4.11 7.40
CA LEU A 45 20.28 5.33 8.11
C LEU A 45 19.45 6.54 7.64
N THR A 46 19.01 6.54 6.40
CA THR A 46 18.22 7.62 5.82
C THR A 46 16.71 7.39 5.91
N GLY A 47 16.28 6.35 6.62
CA GLY A 47 14.87 6.18 6.95
C GLY A 47 14.13 5.05 6.25
N GLN A 48 14.82 4.21 5.47
CA GLN A 48 14.15 3.07 4.89
C GLN A 48 13.75 2.07 5.98
N MET A 49 12.49 1.66 5.96
CA MET A 49 11.95 0.72 6.94
C MET A 49 11.54 -0.57 6.24
N PRO A 50 11.95 -1.75 6.73
CA PRO A 50 11.49 -3.01 6.17
C PRO A 50 10.00 -3.21 6.44
N GLY A 51 9.31 -3.86 5.53
CA GLY A 51 7.93 -4.27 5.71
C GLY A 51 6.88 -3.19 5.43
N VAL A 52 7.27 -2.02 4.96
CA VAL A 52 6.31 -0.97 4.58
C VAL A 52 5.40 -1.50 3.47
N SER A 53 4.11 -1.16 3.53
CA SER A 53 3.14 -1.59 2.54
C SER A 53 3.49 -1.11 1.12
N ASP A 54 2.96 -1.83 0.12
CA ASP A 54 3.23 -1.52 -1.29
C ASP A 54 2.71 -0.15 -1.71
N LEU A 55 1.54 0.22 -1.24
CA LEU A 55 0.87 1.45 -1.63
C LEU A 55 0.43 2.24 -0.40
N ILE A 56 0.49 3.56 -0.55
CA ILE A 56 -0.08 4.48 0.43
C ILE A 56 -1.16 5.29 -0.28
N VAL A 57 -2.31 5.44 0.37
CA VAL A 57 -3.44 6.23 -0.12
C VAL A 57 -3.70 7.36 0.86
N LEU A 58 -3.60 8.58 0.36
CA LEU A 58 -3.96 9.77 1.14
C LEU A 58 -5.33 10.25 0.67
N ILE A 59 -6.25 10.37 1.61
CA ILE A 59 -7.55 10.98 1.43
C ILE A 59 -7.70 12.06 2.50
N LYS A 60 -8.71 12.90 2.39
CA LYS A 60 -8.88 14.01 3.31
C LYS A 60 -8.78 13.56 4.78
N ASN A 61 -7.76 14.05 5.48
CA ASN A 61 -7.50 13.77 6.90
C ASN A 61 -7.25 12.29 7.24
N LYS A 62 -6.83 11.49 6.24
CA LYS A 62 -6.69 10.05 6.43
C LYS A 62 -5.55 9.51 5.58
N CYS A 63 -4.86 8.51 6.08
CA CYS A 63 -3.78 7.81 5.38
C CYS A 63 -4.03 6.31 5.53
N ASP A 64 -4.22 5.64 4.40
CA ASP A 64 -4.43 4.18 4.38
C ASP A 64 -3.21 3.49 3.79
N PHE A 65 -2.90 2.31 4.34
CA PHE A 65 -1.76 1.49 3.90
C PHE A 65 -2.29 0.23 3.25
N LEU A 66 -1.91 -0.03 2.00
CA LEU A 66 -2.37 -1.18 1.23
C LEU A 66 -1.20 -2.09 0.88
N GLU A 67 -1.27 -3.32 1.35
CA GLU A 67 -0.31 -4.37 1.03
C GLU A 67 -0.92 -5.33 0.02
N ILE A 68 -0.20 -5.60 -1.07
CA ILE A 68 -0.71 -6.44 -2.16
C ILE A 68 -0.12 -7.84 -2.03
N LYS A 69 -0.99 -8.83 -1.97
CA LYS A 69 -0.64 -10.25 -2.02
C LYS A 69 -1.60 -10.94 -2.95
N ILE A 70 -1.18 -12.05 -3.55
CA ILE A 70 -2.09 -12.85 -4.37
C ILE A 70 -2.11 -14.29 -3.88
N GLU A 71 -3.21 -14.98 -4.16
CA GLU A 71 -3.41 -16.40 -3.89
C GLU A 71 -3.00 -16.77 -2.47
N LYS A 72 -1.96 -17.61 -2.34
CA LYS A 72 -1.46 -18.11 -1.05
C LYS A 72 -0.35 -17.23 -0.46
N GLY A 73 -0.13 -16.06 -1.05
CA GLY A 73 0.88 -15.14 -0.54
C GLY A 73 0.58 -14.72 0.89
N ILE A 74 1.59 -14.79 1.75
CA ILE A 74 1.48 -14.39 3.15
C ILE A 74 2.45 -13.27 3.45
N GLN A 75 2.10 -12.47 4.44
CA GLN A 75 2.97 -11.38 4.89
C GLN A 75 4.26 -11.95 5.52
N SER A 76 5.38 -11.26 5.29
CA SER A 76 6.61 -11.51 6.02
C SER A 76 6.46 -11.02 7.46
N ASP A 77 7.38 -11.43 8.34
CA ASP A 77 7.37 -10.96 9.72
C ASP A 77 7.53 -9.44 9.80
N ALA A 78 8.37 -8.87 8.94
CA ALA A 78 8.54 -7.41 8.87
C ALA A 78 7.24 -6.71 8.47
N GLN A 79 6.49 -7.26 7.52
CA GLN A 79 5.21 -6.72 7.08
C GLN A 79 4.15 -6.79 8.19
N LYS A 80 4.11 -7.90 8.92
CA LYS A 80 3.20 -8.05 10.06
C LYS A 80 3.51 -7.05 11.17
N LEU A 81 4.78 -6.83 11.43
CA LEU A 81 5.22 -5.87 12.44
C LEU A 81 4.86 -4.44 12.02
N PHE A 82 5.05 -4.10 10.75
CA PHE A 82 4.65 -2.80 10.22
C PHE A 82 3.15 -2.57 10.37
N GLU A 83 2.34 -3.56 10.01
CA GLU A 83 0.89 -3.51 10.16
C GLU A 83 0.49 -3.25 11.61
N GLU A 84 1.09 -3.96 12.55
CA GLU A 84 0.82 -3.82 13.97
C GLU A 84 1.11 -2.40 14.46
N LYS A 85 2.25 -1.84 14.05
CA LYS A 85 2.65 -0.49 14.44
C LYS A 85 1.73 0.58 13.84
N VAL A 86 1.35 0.43 12.59
CA VAL A 86 0.43 1.33 11.89
C VAL A 86 -0.93 1.38 12.59
N LYS A 87 -1.46 0.21 12.91
CA LYS A 87 -2.75 0.10 13.60
C LYS A 87 -2.70 0.70 15.01
N LYS A 88 -1.61 0.51 15.71
CA LYS A 88 -1.41 1.10 17.03
C LYS A 88 -1.42 2.62 17.01
N LEU A 89 -0.96 3.21 15.91
CA LEU A 89 -0.95 4.66 15.73
C LEU A 89 -2.32 5.21 15.28
N GLY A 90 -3.30 4.33 15.07
CA GLY A 90 -4.65 4.75 14.69
C GLY A 90 -4.89 4.81 13.19
N PHE A 91 -3.95 4.32 12.37
CA PHE A 91 -4.13 4.25 10.92
C PHE A 91 -4.66 2.90 10.49
N GLU A 92 -5.27 2.83 9.33
CA GLU A 92 -5.79 1.58 8.79
C GLU A 92 -4.81 0.94 7.81
N TYR A 93 -4.78 -0.37 7.83
CA TYR A 93 -3.94 -1.20 7.00
C TYR A 93 -4.83 -2.25 6.34
N TYR A 94 -4.66 -2.43 5.03
CA TYR A 94 -5.46 -3.36 4.25
C TYR A 94 -4.57 -4.34 3.50
N LEU A 95 -4.88 -5.62 3.64
CA LEU A 95 -4.27 -6.68 2.88
C LEU A 95 -5.17 -6.96 1.67
N ILE A 96 -4.69 -6.63 0.48
CA ILE A 96 -5.47 -6.72 -0.76
C ILE A 96 -4.98 -7.93 -1.54
N LYS A 97 -5.82 -8.95 -1.68
CA LYS A 97 -5.46 -10.20 -2.36
C LYS A 97 -6.07 -10.33 -3.75
N SER A 98 -7.02 -9.47 -4.08
CA SER A 98 -7.72 -9.48 -5.35
C SER A 98 -8.27 -8.10 -5.67
N PHE A 99 -8.67 -7.89 -6.92
CA PHE A 99 -9.34 -6.64 -7.26
C PHE A 99 -10.68 -6.49 -6.52
N GLU A 100 -11.33 -7.61 -6.23
CA GLU A 100 -12.56 -7.61 -5.41
C GLU A 100 -12.29 -7.08 -4.01
N ASP A 101 -11.18 -7.45 -3.38
CA ASP A 101 -10.78 -6.90 -2.09
C ASP A 101 -10.57 -5.39 -2.16
N TYR A 102 -9.98 -4.91 -3.25
CA TYR A 102 -9.83 -3.47 -3.48
C TYR A 102 -11.19 -2.78 -3.63
N GLU A 103 -12.13 -3.40 -4.33
CA GLU A 103 -13.49 -2.86 -4.44
C GLU A 103 -14.15 -2.72 -3.06
N LYS A 104 -13.96 -3.70 -2.19
CA LYS A 104 -14.45 -3.65 -0.81
C LYS A 104 -13.77 -2.53 -0.02
N TYR A 105 -12.47 -2.37 -0.21
CA TYR A 105 -11.71 -1.27 0.38
C TYR A 105 -12.32 0.09 -0.02
N LYS A 106 -12.62 0.26 -1.29
CA LYS A 106 -13.22 1.51 -1.78
C LYS A 106 -14.55 1.81 -1.08
N LEU A 107 -15.40 0.82 -0.96
CA LEU A 107 -16.70 0.98 -0.30
C LEU A 107 -16.56 1.34 1.18
N HIS A 108 -15.53 0.83 1.82
CA HIS A 108 -15.29 1.07 3.26
C HIS A 108 -14.61 2.40 3.53
N SER A 109 -13.64 2.78 2.71
CA SER A 109 -12.71 3.87 3.04
C SER A 109 -12.79 5.10 2.16
N LEU A 110 -13.20 4.96 0.90
CA LEU A 110 -13.17 6.08 -0.03
C LEU A 110 -14.54 6.77 -0.14
N PRO A 111 -14.54 8.08 -0.47
CA PRO A 111 -15.81 8.79 -0.66
C PRO A 111 -16.56 8.21 -1.87
N ALA A 112 -17.90 8.32 -1.82
CA ALA A 112 -18.73 7.90 -2.94
C ALA A 112 -18.40 8.77 -4.17
N ILE A 113 -18.34 8.14 -5.33
CA ILE A 113 -18.13 8.84 -6.60
C ILE A 113 -19.50 9.07 -7.24
N LEU A 114 -19.78 10.31 -7.54
CA LEU A 114 -21.02 10.70 -8.23
C LEU A 114 -20.78 10.88 -9.72
#